data_198d3b54c1624e4df3d4c28b04e79abd
#
_entry.id   198d3b54c1624e4df3d4c28b04e79abd
#
_cell.length_a   1.000
_cell.length_b   1.000
_cell.length_c   1.000
_cell.angle_alpha   90.00
_cell.angle_beta   90.00
_cell.angle_gamma   90.00
#
_symmetry.space_group_name_H-M   'P 1'
#
loop_
_entity.id
_entity.type
_entity.pdbx_description
1 polymer ?
#
loop_
_entity_poly.entity_id
_entity_poly.type
_entity_poly.pdbx_seq_one_letter_code
_entity_poly.pdbx_strand_id
1 'polypeptide(L)'
;MKKIIIAGATGYLGGHLVKELQSLNIPFQAIARNEKRLREQGLEPGQIIKAEVTDATSLSGQLQDADVLISTVGITRQKDGLTYMDVDYQANMNLLNEVRRSGVKQFIYVSVINGEKMRHLKIMEAKERFVDELKNSGLEYLIVRPNGFFSDMKDFLDMAKKGKVYLFGNGNYKLNPIHGADLAKAIVESIGTKQKELVVGGPDILTQNEIAEMALKTWMRPVKIVHLPDWIRKLTTRLMRVFTSSKTYGPIEFFLTMMGQDNIAPRHGVHRLQSFFIWEVDQLNKS
;
A
#
# COMPACT_ATOMS: atom_id res chain seq x y z
N MET A 1 13.23 13.75 20.94
CA MET A 1 12.42 13.42 19.72
C MET A 1 12.33 11.91 19.61
N LYS A 2 11.20 11.36 19.13
CA LYS A 2 11.09 9.91 18.91
C LYS A 2 11.96 9.51 17.73
N LYS A 3 12.76 8.45 17.88
CA LYS A 3 13.52 7.85 16.77
C LYS A 3 12.64 6.83 16.05
N ILE A 4 12.44 7.03 14.74
CA ILE A 4 11.54 6.23 13.91
C ILE A 4 12.37 5.32 13.02
N ILE A 5 11.93 4.06 12.87
CA ILE A 5 12.46 3.16 11.84
C ILE A 5 11.35 2.85 10.83
N ILE A 6 11.69 2.92 9.53
CA ILE A 6 10.78 2.59 8.43
C ILE A 6 11.25 1.28 7.78
N ALA A 7 10.41 0.26 7.80
CA ALA A 7 10.56 -0.93 6.99
C ALA A 7 9.69 -0.81 5.73
N GLY A 8 10.26 -1.11 4.55
CA GLY A 8 9.61 -0.91 3.26
C GLY A 8 9.79 0.48 2.66
N ALA A 9 10.79 1.25 3.09
CA ALA A 9 11.06 2.63 2.66
C ALA A 9 11.28 2.80 1.14
N THR A 10 11.65 1.76 0.41
CA THR A 10 11.84 1.76 -1.05
C THR A 10 10.54 1.58 -1.84
N GLY A 11 9.42 1.30 -1.16
CA GLY A 11 8.08 1.19 -1.76
C GLY A 11 7.42 2.54 -1.98
N TYR A 12 6.23 2.54 -2.64
CA TYR A 12 5.47 3.76 -2.92
C TYR A 12 5.20 4.58 -1.64
N LEU A 13 4.52 4.00 -0.67
CA LEU A 13 4.21 4.71 0.59
C LEU A 13 5.47 4.98 1.43
N GLY A 14 6.40 4.02 1.47
CA GLY A 14 7.64 4.18 2.21
C GLY A 14 8.47 5.38 1.74
N GLY A 15 8.54 5.61 0.43
CA GLY A 15 9.20 6.79 -0.13
C GLY A 15 8.52 8.12 0.24
N HIS A 16 7.18 8.12 0.36
CA HIS A 16 6.46 9.30 0.86
C HIS A 16 6.67 9.53 2.36
N LEU A 17 6.76 8.46 3.17
CA LEU A 17 7.10 8.56 4.60
C LEU A 17 8.50 9.14 4.80
N VAL A 18 9.48 8.69 4.02
CA VAL A 18 10.84 9.26 4.04
C VAL A 18 10.79 10.76 3.78
N LYS A 19 10.12 11.21 2.72
CA LYS A 19 10.00 12.63 2.38
C LYS A 19 9.29 13.44 3.46
N GLU A 20 8.23 12.89 4.05
CA GLU A 20 7.48 13.56 5.11
C GLU A 20 8.34 13.76 6.36
N LEU A 21 9.05 12.70 6.82
CA LEU A 21 9.93 12.80 7.98
C LEU A 21 11.12 13.74 7.73
N GLN A 22 11.68 13.76 6.51
CA GLN A 22 12.71 14.73 6.11
C GLN A 22 12.20 16.16 6.17
N SER A 23 11.00 16.42 5.63
CA SER A 23 10.41 17.77 5.59
C SER A 23 10.13 18.33 7.00
N LEU A 24 9.82 17.45 7.94
CA LEU A 24 9.56 17.80 9.35
C LEU A 24 10.82 17.76 10.23
N ASN A 25 11.99 17.45 9.67
CA ASN A 25 13.25 17.25 10.42
C ASN A 25 13.11 16.24 11.57
N ILE A 26 12.28 15.20 11.40
CA ILE A 26 12.11 14.14 12.39
C ILE A 26 13.20 13.08 12.19
N PRO A 27 13.98 12.70 13.22
CA PRO A 27 15.01 11.69 13.10
C PRO A 27 14.42 10.32 12.74
N PHE A 28 14.97 9.68 11.71
CA PHE A 28 14.55 8.34 11.29
C PHE A 28 15.68 7.54 10.66
N GLN A 29 15.50 6.24 10.62
CA GLN A 29 16.31 5.32 9.80
C GLN A 29 15.38 4.46 8.94
N ALA A 30 15.90 4.00 7.80
CA ALA A 30 15.16 3.19 6.85
C ALA A 30 15.85 1.83 6.63
N ILE A 31 15.07 0.74 6.74
CA ILE A 31 15.56 -0.61 6.46
C ILE A 31 15.46 -0.86 4.96
N ALA A 32 16.56 -1.31 4.35
CA ALA A 32 16.58 -1.81 2.98
C ALA A 32 17.64 -2.87 2.78
N ARG A 33 17.35 -3.87 1.95
CA ARG A 33 18.34 -4.85 1.45
C ARG A 33 19.31 -4.23 0.44
N ASN A 34 18.85 -3.27 -0.36
CA ASN A 34 19.64 -2.53 -1.32
C ASN A 34 19.64 -1.03 -0.96
N GLU A 35 20.77 -0.55 -0.46
CA GLU A 35 20.96 0.83 -0.02
C GLU A 35 20.88 1.85 -1.19
N LYS A 36 21.21 1.43 -2.42
CA LYS A 36 21.28 2.34 -3.58
C LYS A 36 19.99 3.15 -3.74
N ARG A 37 18.83 2.47 -3.64
CA ARG A 37 17.53 3.16 -3.79
C ARG A 37 17.26 4.19 -2.70
N LEU A 38 17.73 3.97 -1.47
CA LEU A 38 17.58 4.93 -0.38
C LEU A 38 18.54 6.11 -0.55
N ARG A 39 19.76 5.86 -1.01
CA ARG A 39 20.72 6.92 -1.37
C ARG A 39 20.21 7.81 -2.51
N GLU A 40 19.55 7.23 -3.51
CA GLU A 40 18.86 7.97 -4.58
C GLU A 40 17.71 8.83 -4.08
N GLN A 41 17.13 8.50 -2.91
CA GLN A 41 16.14 9.32 -2.20
C GLN A 41 16.77 10.37 -1.27
N GLY A 42 18.09 10.50 -1.27
CA GLY A 42 18.84 11.50 -0.48
C GLY A 42 19.09 11.09 0.96
N LEU A 43 19.04 9.78 1.31
CA LEU A 43 19.39 9.34 2.66
C LEU A 43 20.91 9.20 2.80
N GLU A 44 21.41 9.72 3.93
CA GLU A 44 22.80 9.55 4.32
C GLU A 44 23.06 8.12 4.88
N PRO A 45 24.32 7.64 4.85
CA PRO A 45 24.65 6.28 5.33
C PRO A 45 24.13 5.99 6.76
N GLY A 46 24.21 6.96 7.67
CA GLY A 46 23.72 6.82 9.05
C GLY A 46 22.20 6.69 9.19
N GLN A 47 21.45 7.01 8.14
CA GLN A 47 19.99 6.85 8.07
C GLN A 47 19.56 5.50 7.47
N ILE A 48 20.51 4.65 7.06
CA ILE A 48 20.22 3.40 6.36
C ILE A 48 20.62 2.22 7.24
N ILE A 49 19.66 1.32 7.47
CA ILE A 49 19.88 0.01 8.07
C ILE A 49 19.88 -1.01 6.94
N LYS A 50 21.04 -1.62 6.69
CA LYS A 50 21.15 -2.69 5.68
C LYS A 50 20.70 -4.00 6.28
N ALA A 51 19.47 -4.41 6.00
CA ALA A 51 18.90 -5.68 6.45
C ALA A 51 17.82 -6.18 5.47
N GLU A 52 17.62 -7.52 5.46
CA GLU A 52 16.57 -8.20 4.72
C GLU A 52 15.47 -8.62 5.71
N VAL A 53 14.28 -8.05 5.58
CA VAL A 53 13.18 -8.29 6.52
C VAL A 53 12.65 -9.74 6.50
N THR A 54 12.88 -10.48 5.43
CA THR A 54 12.55 -11.91 5.34
C THR A 54 13.57 -12.81 6.06
N ASP A 55 14.72 -12.25 6.43
CA ASP A 55 15.76 -12.93 7.20
C ASP A 55 15.83 -12.35 8.62
N ALA A 56 15.34 -13.12 9.59
CA ALA A 56 15.32 -12.71 10.99
C ALA A 56 16.74 -12.46 11.57
N THR A 57 17.76 -13.13 11.04
CA THR A 57 19.14 -12.97 11.53
C THR A 57 19.73 -11.64 11.10
N SER A 58 19.38 -11.14 9.93
CA SER A 58 19.83 -9.84 9.43
C SER A 58 19.23 -8.67 10.21
N LEU A 59 18.09 -8.87 10.89
CA LEU A 59 17.42 -7.85 11.71
C LEU A 59 17.96 -7.77 13.14
N SER A 60 18.69 -8.78 13.59
CA SER A 60 19.13 -8.90 14.99
C SER A 60 19.95 -7.68 15.44
N GLY A 61 19.48 -7.00 16.48
CA GLY A 61 20.13 -5.79 17.05
C GLY A 61 19.98 -4.51 16.21
N GLN A 62 19.26 -4.56 15.08
CA GLN A 62 19.14 -3.42 14.16
C GLN A 62 18.12 -2.36 14.60
N LEU A 63 17.23 -2.69 15.53
CA LEU A 63 16.16 -1.78 15.97
C LEU A 63 16.43 -1.12 17.32
N GLN A 64 17.65 -1.21 17.83
CA GLN A 64 18.01 -0.60 19.11
C GLN A 64 17.84 0.92 19.10
N ASP A 65 17.45 1.47 20.24
CA ASP A 65 17.21 2.89 20.46
C ASP A 65 16.07 3.50 19.62
N ALA A 66 15.28 2.70 18.96
CA ALA A 66 14.09 3.17 18.25
C ALA A 66 12.88 3.23 19.20
N ASP A 67 12.05 4.26 19.03
CA ASP A 67 10.77 4.39 19.74
C ASP A 67 9.61 3.81 18.96
N VAL A 68 9.67 3.93 17.62
CA VAL A 68 8.57 3.58 16.72
C VAL A 68 9.10 2.83 15.50
N LEU A 69 8.46 1.71 15.15
CA LEU A 69 8.64 1.04 13.87
C LEU A 69 7.39 1.26 13.00
N ILE A 70 7.60 1.75 11.78
CA ILE A 70 6.55 1.84 10.75
C ILE A 70 6.84 0.79 9.68
N SER A 71 5.96 -0.20 9.55
CA SER A 71 6.06 -1.20 8.50
C SER A 71 5.06 -0.95 7.38
N THR A 72 5.60 -0.68 6.19
CA THR A 72 4.88 -0.68 4.91
C THR A 72 5.23 -1.93 4.10
N VAL A 73 5.78 -2.96 4.76
CA VAL A 73 6.20 -4.21 4.13
C VAL A 73 4.99 -5.00 3.67
N GLY A 74 4.98 -5.32 2.39
CA GLY A 74 3.96 -6.12 1.74
C GLY A 74 4.14 -6.13 0.23
N ILE A 75 3.53 -7.09 -0.44
CA ILE A 75 3.58 -7.25 -1.89
C ILE A 75 2.19 -7.42 -2.47
N THR A 76 1.93 -6.78 -3.60
CA THR A 76 0.72 -7.06 -4.39
C THR A 76 0.99 -8.18 -5.38
N ARG A 77 2.19 -8.22 -5.97
CA ARG A 77 2.62 -9.24 -6.95
C ARG A 77 3.74 -10.07 -6.35
N GLN A 78 3.57 -11.39 -6.36
CA GLN A 78 4.57 -12.34 -5.88
C GLN A 78 5.70 -12.49 -6.89
N LYS A 79 6.85 -11.89 -6.58
CA LYS A 79 8.07 -11.95 -7.36
C LYS A 79 9.16 -12.70 -6.57
N ASP A 80 10.25 -13.05 -7.23
CA ASP A 80 11.45 -13.63 -6.60
C ASP A 80 11.19 -14.90 -5.78
N GLY A 81 10.15 -15.66 -6.13
CA GLY A 81 9.80 -16.90 -5.43
C GLY A 81 9.05 -16.70 -4.11
N LEU A 82 8.96 -15.47 -3.60
CA LEU A 82 8.31 -15.16 -2.32
C LEU A 82 6.79 -15.14 -2.44
N THR A 83 6.12 -15.62 -1.39
CA THR A 83 4.66 -15.64 -1.25
C THR A 83 4.17 -14.49 -0.38
N TYR A 84 2.85 -14.27 -0.33
CA TYR A 84 2.24 -13.34 0.64
C TYR A 84 2.54 -13.74 2.09
N MET A 85 2.59 -15.05 2.38
CA MET A 85 2.93 -15.53 3.72
C MET A 85 4.38 -15.24 4.09
N ASP A 86 5.31 -15.24 3.14
CA ASP A 86 6.72 -14.93 3.40
C ASP A 86 6.92 -13.43 3.67
N VAL A 87 6.21 -12.56 2.93
CA VAL A 87 6.44 -11.11 2.98
C VAL A 87 5.42 -10.39 3.86
N ASP A 88 4.11 -10.58 3.62
CA ASP A 88 3.07 -9.85 4.35
C ASP A 88 2.87 -10.36 5.78
N TYR A 89 3.17 -11.66 6.02
CA TYR A 89 3.10 -12.25 7.35
C TYR A 89 4.49 -12.43 7.97
N GLN A 90 5.33 -13.34 7.44
CA GLN A 90 6.57 -13.74 8.13
C GLN A 90 7.59 -12.61 8.27
N ALA A 91 7.79 -11.78 7.25
CA ALA A 91 8.71 -10.65 7.36
C ALA A 91 8.24 -9.64 8.43
N ASN A 92 6.93 -9.40 8.53
CA ASN A 92 6.39 -8.56 9.60
C ASN A 92 6.48 -9.23 10.98
N MET A 93 6.37 -10.56 11.07
CA MET A 93 6.65 -11.31 12.30
C MET A 93 8.12 -11.19 12.74
N ASN A 94 9.06 -11.23 11.79
CA ASN A 94 10.47 -11.02 12.08
C ASN A 94 10.71 -9.62 12.66
N LEU A 95 10.10 -8.60 12.06
CA LEU A 95 10.12 -7.22 12.59
C LEU A 95 9.49 -7.13 13.98
N LEU A 96 8.34 -7.76 14.21
CA LEU A 96 7.64 -7.77 15.49
C LEU A 96 8.47 -8.43 16.58
N ASN A 97 9.13 -9.54 16.26
CA ASN A 97 10.01 -10.24 17.20
C ASN A 97 11.24 -9.39 17.56
N GLU A 98 11.82 -8.69 16.60
CA GLU A 98 12.95 -7.80 16.87
C GLU A 98 12.52 -6.56 17.68
N VAL A 99 11.35 -5.98 17.38
CA VAL A 99 10.74 -4.88 18.17
C VAL A 99 10.62 -5.27 19.65
N ARG A 100 10.14 -6.48 19.94
CA ARG A 100 10.03 -6.98 21.33
C ARG A 100 11.38 -7.10 22.04
N ARG A 101 12.45 -7.46 21.30
CA ARG A 101 13.82 -7.56 21.84
C ARG A 101 14.49 -6.20 22.05
N SER A 102 14.20 -5.26 21.16
CA SER A 102 14.87 -3.94 21.13
C SER A 102 14.21 -2.88 22.01
N GLY A 103 13.06 -3.18 22.65
CA GLY A 103 12.35 -2.24 23.50
C GLY A 103 11.63 -1.11 22.74
N VAL A 104 11.41 -1.26 21.43
CA VAL A 104 10.57 -0.36 20.63
C VAL A 104 9.16 -0.33 21.21
N LYS A 105 8.60 0.88 21.40
CA LYS A 105 7.34 1.06 22.14
C LYS A 105 6.11 0.92 21.27
N GLN A 106 6.17 1.36 20.01
CA GLN A 106 5.01 1.39 19.11
C GLN A 106 5.33 0.74 17.77
N PHE A 107 4.42 -0.11 17.29
CA PHE A 107 4.44 -0.70 15.95
C PHE A 107 3.29 -0.15 15.11
N ILE A 108 3.58 0.52 14.00
CA ILE A 108 2.59 1.00 13.03
C ILE A 108 2.64 0.09 11.80
N TYR A 109 1.52 -0.55 11.47
CA TYR A 109 1.42 -1.48 10.35
C TYR A 109 0.42 -1.02 9.31
N VAL A 110 0.80 -1.10 8.04
CA VAL A 110 -0.07 -0.74 6.92
C VAL A 110 -0.73 -2.00 6.34
N SER A 111 -2.02 -2.16 6.64
CA SER A 111 -2.90 -3.18 6.08
C SER A 111 -3.72 -2.60 4.91
N VAL A 112 -5.00 -2.95 4.78
CA VAL A 112 -5.93 -2.50 3.73
C VAL A 112 -7.31 -2.29 4.33
N ILE A 113 -8.08 -1.36 3.78
CA ILE A 113 -9.50 -1.17 4.12
C ILE A 113 -10.29 -2.48 4.00
N ASN A 114 -11.17 -2.76 4.95
CA ASN A 114 -12.02 -3.96 4.99
C ASN A 114 -11.24 -5.29 4.93
N GLY A 115 -9.95 -5.32 5.28
CA GLY A 115 -9.11 -6.52 5.19
C GLY A 115 -9.70 -7.70 5.96
N GLU A 116 -10.26 -7.45 7.17
CA GLU A 116 -10.89 -8.47 8.00
C GLU A 116 -12.07 -9.18 7.33
N LYS A 117 -12.80 -8.49 6.44
CA LYS A 117 -13.92 -9.06 5.67
C LYS A 117 -13.47 -9.86 4.46
N MET A 118 -12.20 -9.71 4.07
CA MET A 118 -11.63 -10.30 2.86
C MET A 118 -10.55 -11.35 3.14
N ARG A 119 -10.54 -11.95 4.34
CA ARG A 119 -9.55 -12.99 4.74
C ARG A 119 -9.53 -14.22 3.84
N HIS A 120 -10.55 -14.43 3.02
CA HIS A 120 -10.59 -15.48 2.00
C HIS A 120 -9.64 -15.24 0.82
N LEU A 121 -9.14 -14.01 0.65
CA LEU A 121 -8.13 -13.66 -0.34
C LEU A 121 -6.73 -13.91 0.23
N LYS A 122 -5.85 -14.56 -0.52
CA LYS A 122 -4.52 -14.95 -0.04
C LYS A 122 -3.66 -13.81 0.48
N ILE A 123 -3.73 -12.64 -0.13
CA ILE A 123 -3.04 -11.44 0.35
C ILE A 123 -3.64 -10.94 1.67
N MET A 124 -4.96 -10.96 1.83
CA MET A 124 -5.61 -10.51 3.05
C MET A 124 -5.48 -11.54 4.18
N GLU A 125 -5.49 -12.84 3.87
CA GLU A 125 -5.18 -13.90 4.83
C GLU A 125 -3.83 -13.63 5.52
N ALA A 126 -2.78 -13.36 4.75
CA ALA A 126 -1.45 -13.08 5.29
C ALA A 126 -1.40 -11.78 6.11
N LYS A 127 -1.97 -10.69 5.57
CA LYS A 127 -1.99 -9.39 6.27
C LYS A 127 -2.77 -9.43 7.57
N GLU A 128 -3.98 -9.97 7.54
CA GLU A 128 -4.85 -9.98 8.72
C GLU A 128 -4.39 -11.02 9.76
N ARG A 129 -3.68 -12.07 9.36
CA ARG A 129 -3.00 -12.94 10.31
C ARG A 129 -1.91 -12.18 11.07
N PHE A 130 -1.13 -11.34 10.40
CA PHE A 130 -0.17 -10.49 11.08
C PHE A 130 -0.87 -9.44 11.97
N VAL A 131 -1.98 -8.86 11.53
CA VAL A 131 -2.78 -7.95 12.36
C VAL A 131 -3.21 -8.62 13.67
N ASP A 132 -3.62 -9.89 13.63
CA ASP A 132 -3.99 -10.64 14.84
C ASP A 132 -2.78 -10.80 15.79
N GLU A 133 -1.62 -11.16 15.26
CA GLU A 133 -0.38 -11.28 16.05
C GLU A 133 0.03 -9.93 16.66
N LEU A 134 -0.09 -8.84 15.90
CA LEU A 134 0.23 -7.50 16.39
C LEU A 134 -0.74 -7.06 17.51
N LYS A 135 -2.03 -7.30 17.36
CA LYS A 135 -3.04 -7.04 18.40
C LYS A 135 -2.77 -7.80 19.70
N ASN A 136 -2.27 -9.02 19.59
CA ASN A 136 -1.97 -9.90 20.73
C ASN A 136 -0.54 -9.70 21.28
N SER A 137 0.24 -8.77 20.70
CA SER A 137 1.66 -8.61 21.02
C SER A 137 1.96 -7.99 22.39
N GLY A 138 1.00 -7.29 22.98
CA GLY A 138 1.19 -6.47 24.17
C GLY A 138 1.85 -5.09 23.90
N LEU A 139 2.24 -4.79 22.67
CA LEU A 139 2.82 -3.51 22.28
C LEU A 139 1.76 -2.43 22.05
N GLU A 140 2.16 -1.17 22.09
CA GLU A 140 1.38 -0.13 21.45
C GLU A 140 1.39 -0.33 19.94
N TYR A 141 0.22 -0.26 19.32
CA TYR A 141 0.14 -0.44 17.86
C TYR A 141 -0.84 0.54 17.23
N LEU A 142 -0.62 0.77 15.93
CA LEU A 142 -1.57 1.41 15.04
C LEU A 142 -1.69 0.59 13.76
N ILE A 143 -2.90 0.15 13.42
CA ILE A 143 -3.19 -0.50 12.14
C ILE A 143 -3.73 0.56 11.19
N VAL A 144 -2.99 0.83 10.13
CA VAL A 144 -3.39 1.79 9.09
C VAL A 144 -4.11 1.01 7.98
N ARG A 145 -5.35 1.40 7.68
CA ARG A 145 -6.19 0.78 6.66
C ARG A 145 -6.55 1.78 5.57
N PRO A 146 -5.59 2.05 4.65
CA PRO A 146 -5.87 2.93 3.54
C PRO A 146 -6.83 2.29 2.55
N ASN A 147 -7.52 3.14 1.81
CA ASN A 147 -8.13 2.78 0.54
C ASN A 147 -7.04 2.59 -0.54
N GLY A 148 -7.41 2.27 -1.78
CA GLY A 148 -6.46 2.15 -2.89
C GLY A 148 -5.55 3.38 -3.03
N PHE A 149 -4.33 3.19 -3.48
CA PHE A 149 -3.41 4.29 -3.74
C PHE A 149 -3.65 4.92 -5.11
N PHE A 150 -3.27 6.17 -5.28
CA PHE A 150 -3.24 6.80 -6.61
C PHE A 150 -2.38 6.01 -7.61
N SER A 151 -1.28 5.39 -7.13
CA SER A 151 -0.45 4.53 -7.97
C SER A 151 -1.20 3.32 -8.55
N ASP A 152 -2.20 2.80 -7.84
CA ASP A 152 -3.02 1.67 -8.31
C ASP A 152 -3.99 2.12 -9.42
N MET A 153 -4.33 3.41 -9.45
CA MET A 153 -5.20 3.99 -10.48
C MET A 153 -4.49 4.16 -11.84
N LYS A 154 -3.19 3.92 -11.91
CA LYS A 154 -2.45 3.92 -13.19
C LYS A 154 -2.98 2.89 -14.18
N ASP A 155 -3.57 1.79 -13.73
CA ASP A 155 -4.20 0.80 -14.60
C ASP A 155 -5.31 1.44 -15.47
N PHE A 156 -6.03 2.44 -14.94
CA PHE A 156 -7.00 3.22 -15.71
C PHE A 156 -6.32 4.08 -16.77
N LEU A 157 -5.18 4.72 -16.44
CA LEU A 157 -4.39 5.49 -17.40
C LEU A 157 -3.83 4.60 -18.51
N ASP A 158 -3.35 3.41 -18.20
CA ASP A 158 -2.80 2.46 -19.17
C ASP A 158 -3.87 1.96 -20.15
N MET A 159 -5.09 1.71 -19.67
CA MET A 159 -6.23 1.40 -20.52
C MET A 159 -6.63 2.60 -21.37
N ALA A 160 -6.72 3.79 -20.78
CA ALA A 160 -7.09 5.03 -21.46
C ALA A 160 -6.08 5.42 -22.55
N LYS A 161 -4.78 5.21 -22.34
CA LYS A 161 -3.73 5.39 -23.36
C LYS A 161 -4.05 4.60 -24.64
N LYS A 162 -4.62 3.41 -24.50
CA LYS A 162 -5.06 2.53 -25.62
C LYS A 162 -6.42 2.96 -26.21
N GLY A 163 -7.04 4.02 -25.69
CA GLY A 163 -8.28 4.62 -26.21
C GLY A 163 -9.58 4.04 -25.67
N LYS A 164 -9.56 3.09 -24.73
CA LYS A 164 -10.74 2.49 -24.10
C LYS A 164 -10.43 2.08 -22.66
N VAL A 165 -11.43 2.22 -21.77
CA VAL A 165 -11.37 1.65 -20.43
C VAL A 165 -12.42 0.56 -20.28
N TYR A 166 -12.05 -0.57 -19.71
CA TYR A 166 -12.94 -1.70 -19.47
C TYR A 166 -13.29 -1.77 -17.99
N LEU A 167 -14.58 -1.82 -17.67
CA LEU A 167 -15.11 -1.96 -16.32
C LEU A 167 -16.00 -3.18 -16.22
N PHE A 168 -16.06 -3.80 -15.04
CA PHE A 168 -17.03 -4.86 -14.75
C PHE A 168 -18.28 -4.26 -14.10
N GLY A 169 -19.46 -4.77 -14.49
CA GLY A 169 -20.75 -4.23 -14.03
C GLY A 169 -21.05 -2.88 -14.67
N ASN A 170 -21.75 -2.02 -13.95
CA ASN A 170 -22.18 -0.70 -14.44
C ASN A 170 -21.19 0.43 -14.16
N GLY A 171 -20.07 0.14 -13.50
CA GLY A 171 -19.05 1.13 -13.16
C GLY A 171 -19.43 2.12 -12.06
N ASN A 172 -20.50 1.88 -11.30
CA ASN A 172 -21.02 2.81 -10.28
C ASN A 172 -20.48 2.55 -8.87
N TYR A 173 -19.68 1.50 -8.68
CA TYR A 173 -19.00 1.30 -7.39
C TYR A 173 -18.08 2.47 -7.10
N LYS A 174 -18.11 2.91 -5.83
CA LYS A 174 -17.42 4.10 -5.36
C LYS A 174 -16.15 3.73 -4.59
N LEU A 175 -15.13 4.53 -4.79
CA LEU A 175 -13.88 4.45 -4.03
C LEU A 175 -13.29 5.85 -3.86
N ASN A 176 -12.47 6.02 -2.83
CA ASN A 176 -11.70 7.25 -2.64
C ASN A 176 -10.22 6.92 -2.42
N PRO A 177 -9.49 6.64 -3.51
CA PRO A 177 -8.06 6.36 -3.42
C PRO A 177 -7.31 7.54 -2.79
N ILE A 178 -6.17 7.27 -2.15
CA ILE A 178 -5.40 8.27 -1.42
C ILE A 178 -4.01 8.46 -2.04
N HIS A 179 -3.53 9.70 -2.06
CA HIS A 179 -2.15 10.00 -2.44
C HIS A 179 -1.17 9.58 -1.34
N GLY A 180 -0.01 9.04 -1.74
CA GLY A 180 0.99 8.56 -0.79
C GLY A 180 1.48 9.63 0.20
N ALA A 181 1.59 10.90 -0.23
CA ALA A 181 1.98 12.00 0.65
C ALA A 181 0.92 12.31 1.72
N ASP A 182 -0.38 12.30 1.35
CA ASP A 182 -1.47 12.53 2.31
C ASP A 182 -1.54 11.39 3.33
N LEU A 183 -1.33 10.15 2.88
CA LEU A 183 -1.30 9.02 3.80
C LEU A 183 -0.07 9.05 4.72
N ALA A 184 1.10 9.40 4.18
CA ALA A 184 2.33 9.54 4.98
C ALA A 184 2.14 10.58 6.08
N LYS A 185 1.56 11.73 5.76
CA LYS A 185 1.23 12.78 6.72
C LYS A 185 0.27 12.26 7.80
N ALA A 186 -0.83 11.59 7.43
CA ALA A 186 -1.78 11.02 8.38
C ALA A 186 -1.13 10.00 9.32
N ILE A 187 -0.20 9.17 8.82
CA ILE A 187 0.55 8.21 9.63
C ILE A 187 1.45 8.94 10.62
N VAL A 188 2.22 9.93 10.15
CA VAL A 188 3.16 10.68 11.01
C VAL A 188 2.41 11.44 12.11
N GLU A 189 1.29 12.08 11.79
CA GLU A 189 0.42 12.77 12.77
C GLU A 189 -0.19 11.81 13.81
N SER A 190 -0.33 10.52 13.47
CA SER A 190 -0.86 9.50 14.37
C SER A 190 0.19 8.87 15.32
N ILE A 191 1.47 9.20 15.17
CA ILE A 191 2.55 8.65 16.00
C ILE A 191 2.39 9.07 17.46
N GLY A 192 2.31 8.07 18.34
CA GLY A 192 2.18 8.29 19.80
C GLY A 192 0.76 8.66 20.23
N THR A 193 -0.23 8.61 19.34
CA THR A 193 -1.64 8.70 19.73
C THR A 193 -2.11 7.37 20.33
N LYS A 194 -3.24 7.39 21.06
CA LYS A 194 -3.87 6.17 21.59
C LYS A 194 -4.73 5.43 20.55
N GLN A 195 -4.81 5.96 19.34
CA GLN A 195 -5.58 5.36 18.25
C GLN A 195 -5.01 3.98 17.89
N LYS A 196 -5.88 2.98 17.78
CA LYS A 196 -5.47 1.61 17.44
C LYS A 196 -5.66 1.29 15.95
N GLU A 197 -6.52 2.03 15.27
CA GLU A 197 -6.81 1.82 13.86
C GLU A 197 -7.06 3.16 13.16
N LEU A 198 -6.43 3.35 12.00
CA LEU A 198 -6.58 4.52 11.13
C LEU A 198 -7.15 4.05 9.79
N VAL A 199 -8.46 4.21 9.60
CA VAL A 199 -9.11 3.98 8.30
C VAL A 199 -9.12 5.29 7.54
N VAL A 200 -8.55 5.33 6.33
CA VAL A 200 -8.33 6.59 5.62
C VAL A 200 -8.41 6.43 4.10
N GLY A 201 -9.09 7.36 3.45
CA GLY A 201 -9.17 7.49 1.99
C GLY A 201 -8.88 8.91 1.55
N GLY A 202 -8.76 9.11 0.25
CA GLY A 202 -8.51 10.41 -0.34
C GLY A 202 -9.70 11.36 -0.24
N PRO A 203 -9.51 12.64 -0.64
CA PRO A 203 -10.53 13.69 -0.49
C PRO A 203 -11.73 13.51 -1.42
N ASP A 204 -11.57 12.82 -2.55
CA ASP A 204 -12.62 12.66 -3.55
C ASP A 204 -13.18 11.24 -3.53
N ILE A 205 -14.51 11.11 -3.34
CA ILE A 205 -15.23 9.85 -3.54
C ILE A 205 -15.67 9.82 -5.01
N LEU A 206 -15.16 8.87 -5.77
CA LEU A 206 -15.36 8.75 -7.21
C LEU A 206 -15.96 7.38 -7.55
N THR A 207 -16.82 7.35 -8.55
CA THR A 207 -17.22 6.10 -9.19
C THR A 207 -16.12 5.62 -10.14
N GLN A 208 -16.12 4.34 -10.49
CA GLN A 208 -15.20 3.80 -11.48
C GLN A 208 -15.39 4.47 -12.85
N ASN A 209 -16.63 4.84 -13.20
CA ASN A 209 -16.92 5.58 -14.43
C ASN A 209 -16.24 6.97 -14.43
N GLU A 210 -16.32 7.71 -13.32
CA GLU A 210 -15.66 9.02 -13.18
C GLU A 210 -14.13 8.91 -13.27
N ILE A 211 -13.53 7.87 -12.68
CA ILE A 211 -12.09 7.62 -12.80
C ILE A 211 -11.72 7.27 -14.25
N ALA A 212 -12.50 6.43 -14.91
CA ALA A 212 -12.28 6.05 -16.31
C ALA A 212 -12.38 7.24 -17.26
N GLU A 213 -13.40 8.07 -17.06
CA GLU A 213 -13.60 9.30 -17.82
C GLU A 213 -12.45 10.29 -17.63
N MET A 214 -12.03 10.48 -16.37
CA MET A 214 -10.88 11.32 -15.99
C MET A 214 -9.60 10.84 -16.69
N ALA A 215 -9.33 9.53 -16.67
CA ALA A 215 -8.15 8.95 -17.33
C ALA A 215 -8.17 9.15 -18.86
N LEU A 216 -9.32 8.94 -19.51
CA LEU A 216 -9.48 9.15 -20.96
C LEU A 216 -9.29 10.63 -21.33
N LYS A 217 -9.91 11.55 -20.57
CA LYS A 217 -9.74 12.99 -20.78
C LYS A 217 -8.29 13.45 -20.59
N THR A 218 -7.57 12.89 -19.64
CA THR A 218 -6.14 13.22 -19.42
C THR A 218 -5.28 12.84 -20.63
N TRP A 219 -5.59 11.74 -21.32
CA TRP A 219 -4.96 11.37 -22.59
C TRP A 219 -5.57 12.06 -23.82
N MET A 220 -6.48 13.05 -23.64
CA MET A 220 -7.21 13.72 -24.74
C MET A 220 -7.89 12.71 -25.67
N ARG A 221 -8.42 11.60 -25.12
CA ARG A 221 -9.14 10.55 -25.87
C ARG A 221 -10.64 10.75 -25.74
N PRO A 222 -11.43 10.38 -26.78
CA PRO A 222 -12.87 10.28 -26.63
C PRO A 222 -13.25 9.36 -25.46
N VAL A 223 -14.30 9.72 -24.71
CA VAL A 223 -14.77 8.91 -23.59
C VAL A 223 -15.40 7.63 -24.12
N LYS A 224 -14.63 6.54 -24.04
CA LYS A 224 -15.04 5.20 -24.46
C LYS A 224 -14.85 4.21 -23.33
N ILE A 225 -15.92 4.01 -22.55
CA ILE A 225 -15.98 3.06 -21.44
C ILE A 225 -16.77 1.84 -21.90
N VAL A 226 -16.20 0.65 -21.73
CA VAL A 226 -16.82 -0.63 -22.09
C VAL A 226 -17.20 -1.36 -20.83
N HIS A 227 -18.50 -1.55 -20.60
CA HIS A 227 -19.01 -2.28 -19.44
C HIS A 227 -19.14 -3.77 -19.77
N LEU A 228 -18.37 -4.59 -19.07
CA LEU A 228 -18.45 -6.05 -19.15
C LEU A 228 -19.42 -6.57 -18.08
N PRO A 229 -20.26 -7.55 -18.39
CA PRO A 229 -21.15 -8.15 -17.39
C PRO A 229 -20.38 -8.65 -16.14
N ASP A 230 -20.90 -8.40 -14.94
CA ASP A 230 -20.21 -8.77 -13.67
C ASP A 230 -19.99 -10.29 -13.52
N TRP A 231 -20.83 -11.12 -14.16
CA TRP A 231 -20.64 -12.56 -14.14
C TRP A 231 -19.30 -12.98 -14.78
N ILE A 232 -18.78 -12.21 -15.77
CA ILE A 232 -17.45 -12.46 -16.37
C ILE A 232 -16.37 -12.32 -15.30
N ARG A 233 -16.43 -11.27 -14.49
CA ARG A 233 -15.49 -11.05 -13.36
C ARG A 233 -15.48 -12.26 -12.42
N LYS A 234 -16.67 -12.70 -12.00
CA LYS A 234 -16.84 -13.87 -11.10
C LYS A 234 -16.33 -15.16 -11.74
N LEU A 235 -16.64 -15.37 -13.01
CA LEU A 235 -16.16 -16.54 -13.76
C LEU A 235 -14.64 -16.53 -13.90
N THR A 236 -14.06 -15.39 -14.29
CA THR A 236 -12.60 -15.22 -14.42
C THR A 236 -11.89 -15.59 -13.12
N THR A 237 -12.34 -15.03 -11.99
CA THR A 237 -11.77 -15.34 -10.67
C THR A 237 -11.84 -16.83 -10.37
N ARG A 238 -12.99 -17.47 -10.63
CA ARG A 238 -13.19 -18.90 -10.38
C ARG A 238 -12.28 -19.78 -11.25
N LEU A 239 -12.21 -19.48 -12.53
CA LEU A 239 -11.36 -20.24 -13.47
C LEU A 239 -9.88 -20.05 -13.12
N MET A 240 -9.44 -18.85 -12.81
CA MET A 240 -8.05 -18.59 -12.45
C MET A 240 -7.62 -19.36 -11.19
N ARG A 241 -8.49 -19.46 -10.18
CA ARG A 241 -8.22 -20.29 -8.99
C ARG A 241 -8.00 -21.76 -9.31
N VAL A 242 -8.71 -22.29 -10.32
CA VAL A 242 -8.62 -23.72 -10.71
C VAL A 242 -7.38 -23.99 -11.58
N PHE A 243 -7.09 -23.08 -12.52
CA PHE A 243 -6.09 -23.32 -13.56
C PHE A 243 -4.75 -22.62 -13.34
N THR A 244 -4.61 -21.78 -12.31
CA THR A 244 -3.34 -21.08 -12.06
C THR A 244 -2.92 -21.15 -10.59
N SER A 245 -1.64 -20.86 -10.32
CA SER A 245 -1.13 -20.80 -8.95
C SER A 245 -1.55 -19.51 -8.23
N SER A 246 -1.49 -19.50 -6.91
CA SER A 246 -1.76 -18.31 -6.09
C SER A 246 -0.89 -17.09 -6.44
N LYS A 247 0.28 -17.32 -7.03
CA LYS A 247 1.16 -16.27 -7.55
C LYS A 247 0.52 -15.49 -8.69
N THR A 248 -0.23 -16.18 -9.52
CA THR A 248 -0.89 -15.60 -10.71
C THR A 248 -2.28 -15.07 -10.37
N TYR A 249 -3.12 -15.90 -9.72
CA TYR A 249 -4.50 -15.47 -9.47
C TYR A 249 -4.62 -14.47 -8.31
N GLY A 250 -3.74 -14.54 -7.30
CA GLY A 250 -3.88 -13.74 -6.08
C GLY A 250 -3.99 -12.23 -6.31
N PRO A 251 -3.07 -11.60 -7.09
CA PRO A 251 -3.16 -10.18 -7.42
C PRO A 251 -4.42 -9.81 -8.17
N ILE A 252 -4.79 -10.64 -9.16
CA ILE A 252 -5.95 -10.41 -10.03
C ILE A 252 -7.24 -10.56 -9.23
N GLU A 253 -7.34 -11.60 -8.41
CA GLU A 253 -8.48 -11.82 -7.55
C GLU A 253 -8.69 -10.68 -6.55
N PHE A 254 -7.61 -10.21 -5.92
CA PHE A 254 -7.66 -9.05 -5.03
C PHE A 254 -8.20 -7.82 -5.77
N PHE A 255 -7.60 -7.47 -6.90
CA PHE A 255 -8.04 -6.34 -7.72
C PHE A 255 -9.51 -6.46 -8.14
N LEU A 256 -9.91 -7.61 -8.69
CA LEU A 256 -11.28 -7.85 -9.13
C LEU A 256 -12.29 -7.82 -7.97
N THR A 257 -11.89 -8.25 -6.77
CA THR A 257 -12.74 -8.18 -5.58
C THR A 257 -12.92 -6.72 -5.14
N MET A 258 -11.84 -5.95 -5.08
CA MET A 258 -11.89 -4.52 -4.75
C MET A 258 -12.73 -3.73 -5.75
N MET A 259 -12.65 -4.07 -7.05
CA MET A 259 -13.46 -3.43 -8.09
C MET A 259 -14.93 -3.88 -8.12
N GLY A 260 -15.31 -4.89 -7.35
CA GLY A 260 -16.66 -5.46 -7.30
C GLY A 260 -17.56 -4.94 -6.19
N GLN A 261 -17.14 -3.92 -5.45
CA GLN A 261 -17.86 -3.37 -4.29
C GLN A 261 -17.48 -1.91 -4.03
N ASP A 262 -18.26 -1.22 -3.20
CA ASP A 262 -17.88 0.09 -2.68
C ASP A 262 -16.74 -0.03 -1.67
N ASN A 263 -15.75 0.84 -1.83
CA ASN A 263 -14.63 0.98 -0.91
C ASN A 263 -14.48 2.46 -0.55
N ILE A 264 -15.20 2.89 0.47
CA ILE A 264 -15.23 4.29 0.92
C ILE A 264 -14.65 4.33 2.34
N ALA A 265 -13.63 5.18 2.52
CA ALA A 265 -13.04 5.49 3.83
C ALA A 265 -13.28 6.96 4.21
N PRO A 266 -13.07 7.35 5.47
CA PRO A 266 -13.06 8.75 5.85
C PRO A 266 -12.13 9.57 4.97
N ARG A 267 -12.62 10.73 4.50
CA ARG A 267 -11.87 11.61 3.60
C ARG A 267 -10.67 12.23 4.31
N HIS A 268 -9.55 12.24 3.65
CA HIS A 268 -8.31 12.86 4.14
C HIS A 268 -7.47 13.40 2.99
N GLY A 269 -6.63 14.42 3.30
CA GLY A 269 -5.64 14.95 2.38
C GLY A 269 -6.19 16.02 1.42
N VAL A 270 -5.29 16.47 0.56
CA VAL A 270 -5.53 17.59 -0.38
C VAL A 270 -5.23 17.24 -1.83
N HIS A 271 -4.44 16.17 -2.06
CA HIS A 271 -4.09 15.78 -3.43
C HIS A 271 -5.29 15.19 -4.16
N ARG A 272 -5.46 15.62 -5.43
CA ARG A 272 -6.54 15.18 -6.30
C ARG A 272 -6.05 14.15 -7.32
N LEU A 273 -6.86 13.13 -7.57
CA LEU A 273 -6.51 12.09 -8.54
C LEU A 273 -6.31 12.65 -9.95
N GLN A 274 -7.09 13.64 -10.34
CA GLN A 274 -6.94 14.31 -11.65
C GLN A 274 -5.55 14.94 -11.81
N SER A 275 -5.08 15.67 -10.79
CA SER A 275 -3.75 16.29 -10.83
C SER A 275 -2.63 15.25 -10.92
N PHE A 276 -2.81 14.13 -10.22
CA PHE A 276 -1.88 12.99 -10.30
C PHE A 276 -1.86 12.37 -11.70
N PHE A 277 -3.02 12.19 -12.33
CA PHE A 277 -3.11 11.67 -13.70
C PHE A 277 -2.42 12.60 -14.71
N ILE A 278 -2.63 13.92 -14.60
CA ILE A 278 -1.98 14.90 -15.45
C ILE A 278 -0.46 14.79 -15.30
N TRP A 279 0.02 14.78 -14.07
CA TRP A 279 1.45 14.66 -13.79
C TRP A 279 2.06 13.38 -14.37
N GLU A 280 1.40 12.23 -14.20
CA GLU A 280 1.86 10.93 -14.73
C GLU A 280 1.96 10.95 -16.26
N VAL A 281 0.96 11.50 -16.96
CA VAL A 281 0.96 11.60 -18.42
C VAL A 281 2.08 12.53 -18.89
N ASP A 282 2.31 13.65 -18.19
CA ASP A 282 3.41 14.56 -18.50
C ASP A 282 4.78 13.90 -18.35
N GLN A 283 4.98 13.04 -17.32
CA GLN A 283 6.23 12.28 -17.16
C GLN A 283 6.42 11.26 -18.30
N LEU A 284 5.35 10.56 -18.69
CA LEU A 284 5.39 9.59 -19.78
C LEU A 284 5.64 10.22 -21.16
N ASN A 285 5.28 11.48 -21.37
CA ASN A 285 5.54 12.21 -22.61
C ASN A 285 6.97 12.77 -22.70
N LYS A 286 7.68 12.86 -21.56
CA LYS A 286 9.07 13.34 -21.49
C LYS A 286 10.11 12.19 -21.55
N SER A 287 9.68 10.95 -21.34
CA SER A 287 10.52 9.74 -21.37
C SER A 287 10.55 9.10 -22.76
#